data_7cbfec20a35e45316a614ac6f7cbd168
#
_entry.id   7cbfec20a35e45316a614ac6f7cbd168
#
_cell.length_a   1.000
_cell.length_b   1.000
_cell.length_c   1.000
_cell.angle_alpha   90.00
_cell.angle_beta   90.00
_cell.angle_gamma   90.00
#
_symmetry.space_group_name_H-M   'P 1'
#
loop_
_entity.id
_entity.type
_entity.pdbx_description
1 polymer ?
#
loop_
_entity_poly.entity_id
_entity_poly.type
_entity_poly.pdbx_seq_one_letter_code
_entity_poly.pdbx_strand_id
1 'polypeptide(L)'
;MSIKPWGTAHAVLCAADKVDDNFAVINADDFYGFDSYKRIYDFFEGQNSDDGVAHFAMAGYVLKNTLTENGHVSRGECVVDGEGMLTSITERSKLIRREDGQVVYLDDGGETVIDENTPVSMNCWGFTPAIFDHIRGGIVDFFKSPTFDPVKGEYYLPSAVTEMMNAGKCDVKLLPTSAKWYGVTYHEDKEYVVGQIKAMIDSGIYPRGLWK
;
A
#
# COMPACT_ATOMS: atom_id res chain seq x y z
N MET A 1 -12.47 18.90 -18.30
CA MET A 1 -11.76 17.64 -18.62
C MET A 1 -10.62 17.52 -17.65
N SER A 2 -10.57 16.48 -16.81
CA SER A 2 -9.45 16.31 -15.87
C SER A 2 -8.17 16.12 -16.68
N ILE A 3 -7.09 16.77 -16.25
CA ILE A 3 -5.76 16.68 -16.88
C ILE A 3 -4.97 15.50 -16.27
N LYS A 4 -5.46 14.94 -15.16
CA LYS A 4 -4.85 13.85 -14.40
C LYS A 4 -5.73 12.60 -14.41
N PRO A 5 -5.15 11.40 -14.21
CA PRO A 5 -5.89 10.22 -13.79
C PRO A 5 -6.68 10.51 -12.48
N TRP A 6 -7.80 9.83 -12.31
CA TRP A 6 -8.71 10.08 -11.19
C TRP A 6 -8.32 9.34 -9.90
N GLY A 7 -7.07 8.96 -9.78
CA GLY A 7 -6.51 8.31 -8.60
C GLY A 7 -6.39 6.78 -8.69
N THR A 8 -5.79 6.20 -7.67
CA THR A 8 -5.44 4.77 -7.64
C THR A 8 -6.67 3.86 -7.53
N ALA A 9 -7.76 4.30 -6.88
CA ALA A 9 -9.01 3.54 -6.88
C ALA A 9 -9.60 3.43 -8.29
N HIS A 10 -9.58 4.52 -9.08
CA HIS A 10 -10.04 4.46 -10.48
C HIS A 10 -9.17 3.52 -11.33
N ALA A 11 -7.85 3.53 -11.13
CA ALA A 11 -6.96 2.61 -11.84
C ALA A 11 -7.31 1.15 -11.57
N VAL A 12 -7.61 0.80 -10.32
CA VAL A 12 -8.07 -0.54 -9.92
C VAL A 12 -9.41 -0.87 -10.59
N LEU A 13 -10.37 0.06 -10.58
CA LEU A 13 -11.68 -0.13 -11.22
C LEU A 13 -11.59 -0.43 -12.71
N CYS A 14 -10.59 0.11 -13.41
CA CYS A 14 -10.39 -0.17 -14.85
C CYS A 14 -10.07 -1.64 -15.14
N ALA A 15 -9.67 -2.43 -14.15
CA ALA A 15 -9.41 -3.85 -14.31
C ALA A 15 -10.65 -4.74 -14.04
N ALA A 16 -11.77 -4.17 -13.57
CA ALA A 16 -12.94 -4.91 -13.08
C ALA A 16 -13.51 -5.94 -14.09
N ASP A 17 -13.48 -5.62 -15.39
CA ASP A 17 -14.00 -6.52 -16.43
C ASP A 17 -13.05 -7.69 -16.78
N LYS A 18 -11.89 -7.76 -16.15
CA LYS A 18 -10.82 -8.74 -16.43
C LYS A 18 -10.42 -9.55 -15.20
N VAL A 19 -10.95 -9.21 -14.04
CA VAL A 19 -10.58 -9.85 -12.76
C VAL A 19 -11.86 -10.35 -12.09
N ASP A 20 -11.97 -11.66 -11.97
CA ASP A 20 -13.13 -12.39 -11.43
C ASP A 20 -12.78 -13.25 -10.20
N ASP A 21 -11.53 -13.24 -9.75
CA ASP A 21 -11.01 -13.97 -8.60
C ASP A 21 -10.28 -13.02 -7.63
N ASN A 22 -9.81 -13.55 -6.50
CA ASN A 22 -8.97 -12.81 -5.58
C ASN A 22 -7.68 -12.32 -6.27
N PHE A 23 -7.28 -11.10 -5.98
CA PHE A 23 -6.15 -10.47 -6.67
C PHE A 23 -5.33 -9.58 -5.76
N ALA A 24 -4.09 -9.33 -6.15
CA ALA A 24 -3.24 -8.36 -5.50
C ALA A 24 -3.15 -7.05 -6.31
N VAL A 25 -3.07 -5.92 -5.60
CA VAL A 25 -2.79 -4.60 -6.17
C VAL A 25 -1.46 -4.13 -5.63
N ILE A 26 -0.59 -3.72 -6.55
CA ILE A 26 0.76 -3.19 -6.25
C ILE A 26 1.03 -1.96 -7.11
N ASN A 27 1.98 -1.13 -6.69
CA ASN A 27 2.56 -0.14 -7.58
C ASN A 27 3.53 -0.83 -8.56
N ALA A 28 3.51 -0.45 -9.82
CA ALA A 28 4.27 -1.13 -10.88
C ALA A 28 5.78 -0.85 -10.84
N ASP A 29 6.18 0.20 -10.14
CA ASP A 29 7.55 0.70 -10.01
C ASP A 29 8.21 0.35 -8.66
N ASP A 30 7.51 -0.42 -7.81
CA ASP A 30 7.98 -0.83 -6.49
C ASP A 30 8.37 -2.31 -6.46
N PHE A 31 9.39 -2.62 -5.65
CA PHE A 31 9.78 -3.99 -5.32
C PHE A 31 9.35 -4.34 -3.90
N TYR A 32 8.47 -5.34 -3.79
CA TYR A 32 7.82 -5.72 -2.53
C TYR A 32 8.43 -6.91 -1.81
N GLY A 33 9.32 -7.66 -2.48
CA GLY A 33 9.88 -8.91 -1.98
C GLY A 33 8.90 -10.08 -2.06
N PHE A 34 9.44 -11.29 -2.12
CA PHE A 34 8.65 -12.52 -2.28
C PHE A 34 7.67 -12.79 -1.12
N ASP A 35 8.10 -12.50 0.13
CA ASP A 35 7.32 -12.78 1.34
C ASP A 35 5.97 -12.05 1.34
N SER A 36 5.90 -10.83 0.81
CA SER A 36 4.66 -10.05 0.76
C SER A 36 3.61 -10.69 -0.15
N TYR A 37 4.01 -11.15 -1.32
CA TYR A 37 3.11 -11.86 -2.24
C TYR A 37 2.65 -13.19 -1.67
N LYS A 38 3.58 -13.94 -1.07
CA LYS A 38 3.26 -15.23 -0.44
C LYS A 38 2.23 -15.06 0.68
N ARG A 39 2.38 -14.04 1.53
CA ARG A 39 1.43 -13.79 2.63
C ARG A 39 0.04 -13.44 2.14
N ILE A 40 -0.08 -12.63 1.08
CA ILE A 40 -1.38 -12.31 0.48
C ILE A 40 -2.00 -13.57 -0.13
N TYR A 41 -1.21 -14.38 -0.84
CA TYR A 41 -1.67 -15.63 -1.41
C TYR A 41 -2.14 -16.60 -0.31
N ASP A 42 -1.32 -16.85 0.72
CA ASP A 42 -1.65 -17.76 1.83
C ASP A 42 -2.91 -17.28 2.60
N PHE A 43 -3.10 -15.96 2.71
CA PHE A 43 -4.31 -15.42 3.33
C PHE A 43 -5.57 -15.85 2.58
N PHE A 44 -5.59 -15.73 1.27
CA PHE A 44 -6.77 -16.11 0.48
C PHE A 44 -6.96 -17.63 0.38
N GLU A 45 -5.91 -18.43 0.35
CA GLU A 45 -6.01 -19.89 0.42
C GLU A 45 -6.66 -20.38 1.73
N GLY A 46 -6.50 -19.61 2.82
CA GLY A 46 -7.09 -19.90 4.13
C GLY A 46 -8.51 -19.35 4.34
N GLN A 47 -9.04 -18.53 3.41
CA GLN A 47 -10.35 -17.91 3.55
C GLN A 47 -11.46 -18.81 3.02
N ASN A 48 -12.44 -19.12 3.90
CA ASN A 48 -13.63 -19.90 3.55
C ASN A 48 -14.90 -19.30 4.20
N SER A 49 -14.91 -18.02 4.59
CA SER A 49 -16.06 -17.40 5.22
C SER A 49 -17.03 -16.83 4.18
N ASP A 50 -18.30 -17.15 4.33
CA ASP A 50 -19.42 -16.53 3.59
C ASP A 50 -20.35 -15.86 4.61
N ASP A 51 -19.82 -14.85 5.28
CA ASP A 51 -20.51 -14.08 6.33
C ASP A 51 -21.08 -12.75 5.82
N GLY A 52 -20.94 -12.50 4.51
CA GLY A 52 -21.42 -11.28 3.86
C GLY A 52 -20.49 -10.08 4.02
N VAL A 53 -19.30 -10.26 4.62
CA VAL A 53 -18.25 -9.26 4.76
C VAL A 53 -17.10 -9.58 3.80
N ALA A 54 -16.58 -8.60 3.11
CA ALA A 54 -15.42 -8.79 2.27
C ALA A 54 -14.14 -8.79 3.12
N HIS A 55 -13.37 -9.88 3.07
CA HIS A 55 -12.10 -10.00 3.80
C HIS A 55 -10.94 -9.64 2.88
N PHE A 56 -10.27 -8.54 3.20
CA PHE A 56 -9.11 -8.04 2.48
C PHE A 56 -7.83 -8.25 3.28
N ALA A 57 -6.71 -8.11 2.60
CA ALA A 57 -5.40 -8.16 3.24
C ALA A 57 -4.52 -7.00 2.77
N MET A 58 -3.54 -6.66 3.59
CA MET A 58 -2.51 -5.70 3.23
C MET A 58 -1.17 -6.16 3.81
N ALA A 59 -0.11 -6.15 2.99
CA ALA A 59 1.23 -6.37 3.50
C ALA A 59 1.68 -5.17 4.34
N GLY A 60 1.96 -5.41 5.62
CA GLY A 60 2.44 -4.40 6.57
C GLY A 60 3.95 -4.43 6.68
N TYR A 61 4.60 -3.37 6.25
CA TYR A 61 6.05 -3.21 6.33
C TYR A 61 6.45 -2.52 7.63
N VAL A 62 7.65 -2.81 8.10
CA VAL A 62 8.25 -2.05 9.20
C VAL A 62 8.80 -0.74 8.64
N LEU A 63 8.45 0.39 9.21
CA LEU A 63 8.80 1.72 8.71
C LEU A 63 10.28 1.87 8.34
N LYS A 64 11.20 1.42 9.22
CA LYS A 64 12.65 1.49 8.98
C LYS A 64 13.11 0.76 7.71
N ASN A 65 12.35 -0.23 7.23
CA ASN A 65 12.65 -0.99 6.01
C ASN A 65 12.13 -0.31 4.73
N THR A 66 11.56 0.89 4.84
CA THR A 66 10.93 1.61 3.73
C THR A 66 11.46 3.04 3.55
N LEU A 67 12.45 3.42 4.35
CA LEU A 67 13.09 4.73 4.27
C LEU A 67 14.18 4.77 3.20
N THR A 68 14.50 5.96 2.70
CA THR A 68 15.66 6.23 1.84
C THR A 68 16.65 7.12 2.55
N GLU A 69 17.92 7.05 2.16
CA GLU A 69 18.98 7.96 2.63
C GLU A 69 18.98 9.30 1.86
N ASN A 70 18.24 9.38 0.75
CA ASN A 70 18.31 10.49 -0.21
C ASN A 70 17.24 11.56 -0.02
N GLY A 71 16.49 11.53 1.10
CA GLY A 71 15.49 12.54 1.39
C GLY A 71 14.30 12.02 2.20
N HIS A 72 13.19 12.69 2.06
CA HIS A 72 11.97 12.35 2.78
C HIS A 72 11.00 11.54 1.91
N VAL A 73 10.21 10.71 2.56
CA VAL A 73 9.19 9.85 1.93
C VAL A 73 7.82 10.05 2.58
N SER A 74 6.77 9.53 1.94
CA SER A 74 5.42 9.48 2.53
C SER A 74 5.01 8.02 2.73
N ARG A 75 4.36 7.70 3.87
CA ARG A 75 3.94 6.34 4.23
C ARG A 75 2.60 6.37 4.95
N GLY A 76 1.77 5.38 4.67
CA GLY A 76 0.54 5.16 5.42
C GLY A 76 0.85 4.47 6.75
N GLU A 77 0.87 5.21 7.85
CA GLU A 77 0.96 4.65 9.20
C GLU A 77 -0.29 3.81 9.48
N CYS A 78 -0.09 2.54 9.87
CA CYS A 78 -1.16 1.60 10.13
C CYS A 78 -1.36 1.40 11.62
N VAL A 79 -2.60 1.47 12.07
CA VAL A 79 -3.01 1.04 13.42
C VAL A 79 -3.80 -0.25 13.28
N VAL A 80 -3.46 -1.22 14.12
CA VAL A 80 -4.14 -2.53 14.16
C VAL A 80 -4.64 -2.82 15.56
N ASP A 81 -5.68 -3.65 15.65
CA ASP A 81 -6.17 -4.19 16.92
C ASP A 81 -5.34 -5.39 17.43
N GLY A 82 -5.78 -5.99 18.54
CA GLY A 82 -5.12 -7.15 19.14
C GLY A 82 -5.12 -8.42 18.28
N GLU A 83 -5.96 -8.48 17.26
CA GLU A 83 -6.05 -9.57 16.29
C GLU A 83 -5.28 -9.27 15.00
N GLY A 84 -4.68 -8.08 14.88
CA GLY A 84 -3.96 -7.62 13.71
C GLY A 84 -4.87 -7.18 12.56
N MET A 85 -6.12 -6.83 12.87
CA MET A 85 -7.03 -6.21 11.91
C MET A 85 -6.75 -4.71 11.84
N LEU A 86 -6.72 -4.18 10.63
CA LEU A 86 -6.49 -2.76 10.39
C LEU A 86 -7.66 -1.94 10.93
N THR A 87 -7.36 -0.96 11.77
CA THR A 87 -8.36 -0.02 12.31
C THR A 87 -8.26 1.36 11.69
N SER A 88 -7.06 1.77 11.29
CA SER A 88 -6.87 3.03 10.56
C SER A 88 -5.58 3.06 9.76
N ILE A 89 -5.56 3.90 8.72
CA ILE A 89 -4.35 4.29 7.98
C ILE A 89 -4.28 5.81 7.98
N THR A 90 -3.14 6.35 8.36
CA THR A 90 -2.88 7.79 8.31
C THR A 90 -1.66 8.06 7.45
N GLU A 91 -1.84 8.82 6.38
CA GLU A 91 -0.71 9.21 5.54
C GLU A 91 0.20 10.18 6.29
N ARG A 92 1.45 9.77 6.51
CA ARG A 92 2.51 10.60 7.09
C ARG A 92 3.42 11.05 5.96
N SER A 93 3.44 12.34 5.73
CA SER A 93 4.31 12.95 4.72
C SER A 93 5.62 13.42 5.34
N LYS A 94 6.64 13.56 4.48
CA LYS A 94 7.96 14.08 4.87
C LYS A 94 8.60 13.28 6.02
N LEU A 95 8.47 11.96 5.98
CA LEU A 95 9.18 11.06 6.88
C LEU A 95 10.67 11.06 6.52
N ILE A 96 11.52 11.23 7.51
CA ILE A 96 12.97 11.24 7.36
C ILE A 96 13.65 10.62 8.59
N ARG A 97 14.79 9.98 8.38
CA ARG A 97 15.70 9.60 9.47
C ARG A 97 16.66 10.75 9.75
N ARG A 98 16.71 11.22 10.98
CA ARG A 98 17.63 12.27 11.43
C ARG A 98 19.04 11.71 11.66
N GLU A 99 20.03 12.58 11.78
CA GLU A 99 21.42 12.20 12.08
C GLU A 99 21.56 11.47 13.44
N ASP A 100 20.69 11.77 14.40
CA ASP A 100 20.61 11.08 15.69
C ASP A 100 19.98 9.69 15.64
N GLY A 101 19.53 9.25 14.45
CA GLY A 101 18.90 7.97 14.18
C GLY A 101 17.40 7.93 14.39
N GLN A 102 16.78 8.98 14.96
CA GLN A 102 15.33 9.04 15.14
C GLN A 102 14.62 9.20 13.79
N VAL A 103 13.45 8.60 13.67
CA VAL A 103 12.55 8.81 12.53
C VAL A 103 11.49 9.83 12.93
N VAL A 104 11.31 10.85 12.10
CA VAL A 104 10.32 11.90 12.31
C VAL A 104 9.50 12.12 11.05
N TYR A 105 8.29 12.64 11.20
CA TYR A 105 7.51 13.21 10.10
C TYR A 105 7.21 14.68 10.37
N LEU A 106 6.96 15.42 9.30
CA LEU A 106 6.61 16.84 9.36
C LEU A 106 5.12 17.01 9.06
N ASP A 107 4.40 17.65 9.96
CA ASP A 107 3.03 18.11 9.76
C ASP A 107 2.91 19.61 10.11
N ASP A 108 1.68 20.13 10.12
CA ASP A 108 1.41 21.54 10.42
C ASP A 108 1.80 21.93 11.87
N GLY A 109 1.94 20.95 12.76
CA GLY A 109 2.39 21.13 14.15
C GLY A 109 3.90 21.11 14.31
N GLY A 110 4.66 20.79 13.26
CA GLY A 110 6.12 20.67 13.29
C GLY A 110 6.61 19.23 13.15
N GLU A 111 7.74 18.92 13.76
CA GLU A 111 8.31 17.57 13.75
C GLU A 111 7.69 16.70 14.86
N THR A 112 7.28 15.50 14.49
CA THR A 112 6.80 14.47 15.42
C THR A 112 7.62 13.20 15.26
N VAL A 113 8.12 12.66 16.37
CA VAL A 113 8.86 11.38 16.39
C VAL A 113 7.87 10.23 16.18
N ILE A 114 8.25 9.28 15.34
CA ILE A 114 7.51 8.02 15.12
C ILE A 114 8.44 6.83 15.37
N ASP A 115 7.90 5.76 15.97
CA ASP A 115 8.66 4.53 16.18
C ASP A 115 9.05 3.92 14.81
N GLU A 116 10.32 3.68 14.62
CA GLU A 116 10.85 3.07 13.39
C GLU A 116 10.31 1.65 13.13
N ASN A 117 9.72 1.01 14.14
CA ASN A 117 9.08 -0.30 14.02
C ASN A 117 7.57 -0.21 13.73
N THR A 118 7.02 0.98 13.61
CA THR A 118 5.61 1.21 13.24
C THR A 118 5.28 0.47 11.92
N PRO A 119 4.17 -0.27 11.87
CA PRO A 119 3.71 -0.87 10.62
C PRO A 119 3.20 0.20 9.66
N VAL A 120 3.62 0.09 8.40
CA VAL A 120 3.24 1.03 7.34
C VAL A 120 2.74 0.32 6.09
N SER A 121 1.82 0.96 5.40
CA SER A 121 1.35 0.57 4.08
C SER A 121 2.32 1.05 3.00
N MET A 122 2.60 0.14 2.06
CA MET A 122 3.32 0.42 0.82
C MET A 122 2.45 0.15 -0.42
N ASN A 123 1.12 0.23 -0.27
CA ASN A 123 0.15 -0.08 -1.34
C ASN A 123 0.25 -1.51 -1.89
N CYS A 124 0.58 -2.48 -1.04
CA CYS A 124 0.56 -3.90 -1.37
C CYS A 124 -0.69 -4.54 -0.75
N TRP A 125 -1.74 -4.62 -1.53
CA TRP A 125 -3.07 -5.04 -1.09
C TRP A 125 -3.49 -6.38 -1.69
N GLY A 126 -4.30 -7.13 -0.96
CA GLY A 126 -5.06 -8.26 -1.46
C GLY A 126 -6.55 -7.98 -1.36
N PHE A 127 -7.27 -8.21 -2.44
CA PHE A 127 -8.71 -7.94 -2.55
C PHE A 127 -9.48 -9.12 -3.10
N THR A 128 -10.75 -9.21 -2.71
CA THR A 128 -11.77 -9.94 -3.46
C THR A 128 -12.42 -9.01 -4.49
N PRO A 129 -13.13 -9.51 -5.51
CA PRO A 129 -13.84 -8.68 -6.49
C PRO A 129 -14.87 -7.70 -5.89
N ALA A 130 -15.31 -7.90 -4.64
CA ALA A 130 -16.23 -7.02 -3.94
C ALA A 130 -15.76 -5.54 -3.89
N ILE A 131 -14.46 -5.31 -3.95
CA ILE A 131 -13.89 -3.95 -3.98
C ILE A 131 -14.34 -3.15 -5.20
N PHE A 132 -14.56 -3.78 -6.34
CA PHE A 132 -14.92 -3.09 -7.58
C PHE A 132 -16.30 -2.41 -7.49
N ASP A 133 -17.29 -3.08 -6.90
CA ASP A 133 -18.62 -2.50 -6.74
C ASP A 133 -18.61 -1.32 -5.77
N HIS A 134 -17.81 -1.42 -4.71
CA HIS A 134 -17.62 -0.32 -3.79
C HIS A 134 -16.97 0.89 -4.46
N ILE A 135 -15.86 0.68 -5.20
CA ILE A 135 -15.18 1.78 -5.92
C ILE A 135 -16.11 2.39 -6.97
N ARG A 136 -16.91 1.57 -7.70
CA ARG A 136 -17.85 2.06 -8.72
C ARG A 136 -18.91 3.00 -8.12
N GLY A 137 -19.41 2.71 -6.93
CA GLY A 137 -20.29 3.61 -6.20
C GLY A 137 -19.58 4.85 -5.68
N GLY A 138 -18.46 4.64 -4.96
CA GLY A 138 -17.69 5.70 -4.31
C GLY A 138 -17.13 6.75 -5.28
N ILE A 139 -16.71 6.35 -6.50
CA ILE A 139 -16.21 7.31 -7.49
C ILE A 139 -17.30 8.27 -7.98
N VAL A 140 -18.56 7.80 -8.03
CA VAL A 140 -19.71 8.66 -8.37
C VAL A 140 -19.95 9.69 -7.28
N ASP A 141 -19.87 9.27 -6.02
CA ASP A 141 -20.04 10.15 -4.87
C ASP A 141 -18.86 11.13 -4.73
N PHE A 142 -17.66 10.67 -5.01
CA PHE A 142 -16.47 11.51 -5.09
C PHE A 142 -16.63 12.67 -6.09
N PHE A 143 -17.12 12.40 -7.31
CA PHE A 143 -17.34 13.45 -8.30
C PHE A 143 -18.50 14.40 -7.94
N LYS A 144 -19.47 13.95 -7.14
CA LYS A 144 -20.59 14.79 -6.65
C LYS A 144 -20.23 15.57 -5.40
N SER A 145 -19.10 15.28 -4.77
CA SER A 145 -18.68 15.96 -3.55
C SER A 145 -18.55 17.47 -3.77
N PRO A 146 -19.06 18.30 -2.87
CA PRO A 146 -18.87 19.75 -2.94
C PRO A 146 -17.42 20.18 -2.78
N THR A 147 -16.55 19.29 -2.28
CA THR A 147 -15.10 19.51 -2.12
C THR A 147 -14.29 18.95 -3.30
N PHE A 148 -14.95 18.40 -4.34
CA PHE A 148 -14.28 17.86 -5.50
C PHE A 148 -13.52 18.95 -6.26
N ASP A 149 -12.22 18.78 -6.42
CA ASP A 149 -11.37 19.63 -7.27
C ASP A 149 -11.20 18.94 -8.64
N PRO A 150 -11.72 19.53 -9.74
CA PRO A 150 -11.65 18.91 -11.08
C PRO A 150 -10.23 18.86 -11.65
N VAL A 151 -9.27 19.60 -11.06
CA VAL A 151 -7.87 19.65 -11.52
C VAL A 151 -6.98 18.74 -10.70
N LYS A 152 -7.18 18.69 -9.38
CA LYS A 152 -6.31 18.01 -8.42
C LYS A 152 -6.93 16.80 -7.73
N GLY A 153 -8.27 16.69 -7.80
CA GLY A 153 -9.00 15.63 -7.09
C GLY A 153 -8.57 14.24 -7.58
N GLU A 154 -8.24 13.39 -6.63
CA GLU A 154 -7.88 11.98 -6.84
C GLU A 154 -8.62 11.11 -5.82
N TYR A 155 -9.28 10.04 -6.30
CA TYR A 155 -9.89 9.04 -5.45
C TYR A 155 -8.87 7.94 -5.16
N TYR A 156 -8.30 7.97 -3.97
CA TYR A 156 -7.23 7.06 -3.57
C TYR A 156 -7.79 5.71 -3.12
N LEU A 157 -7.08 4.64 -3.44
CA LEU A 157 -7.46 3.28 -3.03
C LEU A 157 -7.55 3.11 -1.49
N PRO A 158 -6.61 3.62 -0.67
CA PRO A 158 -6.76 3.57 0.78
C PRO A 158 -8.01 4.28 1.30
N SER A 159 -8.44 5.38 0.64
CA SER A 159 -9.69 6.08 1.01
C SER A 159 -10.91 5.21 0.74
N ALA A 160 -10.98 4.59 -0.45
CA ALA A 160 -12.06 3.67 -0.79
C ALA A 160 -12.16 2.48 0.18
N VAL A 161 -11.01 1.91 0.58
CA VAL A 161 -10.96 0.83 1.58
C VAL A 161 -11.46 1.33 2.94
N THR A 162 -11.01 2.51 3.39
CA THR A 162 -11.44 3.10 4.66
C THR A 162 -12.95 3.37 4.67
N GLU A 163 -13.52 3.86 3.57
CA GLU A 163 -14.96 4.06 3.42
C GLU A 163 -15.72 2.74 3.55
N MET A 164 -15.22 1.68 2.92
CA MET A 164 -15.82 0.35 2.97
C MET A 164 -15.73 -0.27 4.37
N MET A 165 -14.60 -0.12 5.08
CA MET A 165 -14.42 -0.52 6.48
C MET A 165 -15.40 0.22 7.40
N ASN A 166 -15.50 1.54 7.28
CA ASN A 166 -16.41 2.37 8.08
C ASN A 166 -17.89 2.02 7.86
N ALA A 167 -18.22 1.51 6.68
CA ALA A 167 -19.56 1.02 6.37
C ALA A 167 -19.82 -0.43 6.86
N GLY A 168 -18.84 -1.08 7.49
CA GLY A 168 -18.92 -2.47 7.96
C GLY A 168 -19.05 -3.50 6.83
N LYS A 169 -18.61 -3.16 5.61
CA LYS A 169 -18.70 -4.00 4.42
C LYS A 169 -17.42 -4.79 4.14
N CYS A 170 -16.33 -4.42 4.75
CA CYS A 170 -15.08 -5.18 4.72
C CYS A 170 -14.31 -5.04 6.02
N ASP A 171 -13.42 -5.97 6.23
CA ASP A 171 -12.29 -5.86 7.12
C ASP A 171 -10.98 -6.04 6.36
N VAL A 172 -9.88 -5.68 7.00
CA VAL A 172 -8.55 -5.78 6.40
C VAL A 172 -7.59 -6.40 7.40
N LYS A 173 -7.02 -7.55 7.07
CA LYS A 173 -5.94 -8.16 7.83
C LYS A 173 -4.61 -7.53 7.44
N LEU A 174 -3.90 -6.93 8.40
CA LEU A 174 -2.52 -6.53 8.19
C LEU A 174 -1.63 -7.76 8.34
N LEU A 175 -0.89 -8.08 7.28
CA LEU A 175 0.03 -9.22 7.18
C LEU A 175 1.47 -8.71 7.38
N PRO A 176 2.06 -8.83 8.59
CA PRO A 176 3.40 -8.32 8.84
C PRO A 176 4.42 -9.00 7.93
N THR A 177 5.27 -8.22 7.28
CA THR A 177 6.39 -8.73 6.50
C THR A 177 7.73 -8.19 7.00
N SER A 178 8.76 -9.04 6.99
CA SER A 178 10.14 -8.63 7.22
C SER A 178 10.86 -8.22 5.93
N ALA A 179 10.18 -8.32 4.79
CA ALA A 179 10.76 -7.92 3.51
C ALA A 179 11.19 -6.45 3.53
N LYS A 180 12.29 -6.16 2.86
CA LYS A 180 12.69 -4.79 2.59
C LYS A 180 12.02 -4.34 1.30
N TRP A 181 11.36 -3.21 1.38
CA TRP A 181 10.79 -2.56 0.22
C TRP A 181 11.88 -1.75 -0.49
N TYR A 182 11.83 -1.74 -1.82
CA TYR A 182 12.69 -0.90 -2.64
C TYR A 182 11.85 -0.19 -3.69
N GLY A 183 12.01 1.13 -3.77
CA GLY A 183 11.44 1.99 -4.81
C GLY A 183 12.47 3.01 -5.26
N VAL A 184 12.29 3.59 -6.43
CA VAL A 184 13.14 4.64 -6.95
C VAL A 184 12.40 5.98 -6.76
N THR A 185 12.40 6.47 -5.52
CA THR A 185 11.80 7.77 -5.19
C THR A 185 12.67 8.93 -5.70
N TYR A 186 13.98 8.78 -5.56
CA TYR A 186 14.98 9.71 -6.04
C TYR A 186 15.86 9.02 -7.08
N HIS A 187 16.41 9.78 -8.01
CA HIS A 187 17.29 9.23 -9.05
C HIS A 187 18.49 8.49 -8.46
N GLU A 188 18.98 8.95 -7.34
CA GLU A 188 20.11 8.40 -6.58
C GLU A 188 19.80 7.02 -5.99
N ASP A 189 18.52 6.70 -5.74
CA ASP A 189 18.10 5.39 -5.23
C ASP A 189 18.37 4.27 -6.25
N LYS A 190 18.42 4.58 -7.55
CA LYS A 190 18.49 3.60 -8.63
C LYS A 190 19.70 2.66 -8.52
N GLU A 191 20.88 3.20 -8.30
CA GLU A 191 22.11 2.37 -8.21
C GLU A 191 22.05 1.44 -7.00
N TYR A 192 21.55 1.95 -5.88
CA TYR A 192 21.36 1.16 -4.67
C TYR A 192 20.35 0.03 -4.91
N VAL A 193 19.18 0.31 -5.48
CA VAL A 193 18.14 -0.69 -5.77
C VAL A 193 18.66 -1.77 -6.73
N VAL A 194 19.35 -1.39 -7.82
CA VAL A 194 19.98 -2.33 -8.76
C VAL A 194 20.98 -3.22 -8.04
N GLY A 195 21.80 -2.66 -7.14
CA GLY A 195 22.77 -3.42 -6.34
C GLY A 195 22.10 -4.45 -5.42
N GLN A 196 20.99 -4.07 -4.77
CA GLN A 196 20.23 -4.97 -3.90
C GLN A 196 19.57 -6.12 -4.67
N ILE A 197 18.94 -5.83 -5.81
CA ILE A 197 18.33 -6.87 -6.68
C ILE A 197 19.43 -7.84 -7.18
N LYS A 198 20.57 -7.31 -7.62
CA LYS A 198 21.70 -8.14 -8.04
C LYS A 198 22.22 -9.04 -6.91
N ALA A 199 22.36 -8.52 -5.70
CA ALA A 199 22.76 -9.32 -4.53
C ALA A 199 21.76 -10.45 -4.23
N MET A 200 20.46 -10.21 -4.38
CA MET A 200 19.44 -11.25 -4.22
C MET A 200 19.53 -12.33 -5.31
N ILE A 201 19.86 -11.97 -6.54
CA ILE A 201 20.11 -12.94 -7.63
C ILE A 201 21.37 -13.73 -7.34
N ASP A 202 22.46 -13.08 -6.95
CA ASP A 202 23.75 -13.73 -6.69
C ASP A 202 23.70 -14.67 -5.47
N SER A 203 22.84 -14.38 -4.48
CA SER A 203 22.57 -15.26 -3.33
C SER A 203 21.55 -16.38 -3.62
N GLY A 204 20.98 -16.44 -4.82
CA GLY A 204 20.01 -17.46 -5.22
C GLY A 204 18.59 -17.27 -4.70
N ILE A 205 18.26 -16.11 -4.11
CA ILE A 205 16.88 -15.75 -3.73
C ILE A 205 16.03 -15.64 -4.99
N TYR A 206 16.58 -15.08 -6.07
CA TYR A 206 15.96 -15.05 -7.39
C TYR A 206 16.80 -15.79 -8.42
N PRO A 207 16.16 -16.49 -9.37
CA PRO A 207 16.89 -17.20 -10.41
C PRO A 207 17.55 -16.22 -11.39
N ARG A 208 18.72 -16.59 -11.90
CA ARG A 208 19.34 -15.90 -13.04
C ARG A 208 18.52 -16.19 -14.30
N GLY A 209 17.98 -15.16 -14.94
CA GLY A 209 17.19 -15.30 -16.17
C GLY A 209 15.72 -15.69 -15.89
N LEU A 210 15.00 -14.81 -15.21
CA LEU A 210 13.55 -14.91 -15.00
C LEU A 210 12.74 -15.00 -16.30
N TRP A 211 13.28 -14.45 -17.37
CA TRP A 211 12.63 -14.41 -18.70
C TRP A 211 13.55 -15.13 -19.69
N LYS A 212 13.06 -16.20 -20.26
CA LYS A 212 13.69 -16.92 -21.37
C LYS A 212 13.06 -16.49 -22.68
#